data_a085b840c2d1b764bacaa7003f5fb329
#
_entry.id   a085b840c2d1b764bacaa7003f5fb329
#
_cell.length_a   1.000
_cell.length_b   1.000
_cell.length_c   1.000
_cell.angle_alpha   90.00
_cell.angle_beta   90.00
_cell.angle_gamma   90.00
#
_symmetry.space_group_name_H-M   'P 1'
#
loop_
_entity.id
_entity.type
_entity.pdbx_description
1 polymer ?
#
loop_
_entity_poly.entity_id
_entity_poly.type
_entity_poly.pdbx_seq_one_letter_code
_entity_poly.pdbx_strand_id
1 'polypeptide(L)'
;MSVSAHPDDSEFYAGGTLAAFAARGAEVTLVVCTDGGRGGRGLEDMAGVRHKEQQRAASAIGIARVHTLGYLDGDLAPSDELRDSLIELIRQHRPEIILGHHPATFYVRYGNRVQLGHSDHRAAGTALLNAIYPRAGSPNFSPGQGGDPWYPREVWLFDCEEPDHRVSIGEGFESKLAALAEHESQQGVAGGLTKAARRVAALYGKDDEPAEGFVRLVLR
;
A
#
# COMPACT_ATOMS: atom_id res chain seq x y z
N MET A 1 9.02 2.37 2.57
CA MET A 1 7.70 2.92 2.95
C MET A 1 6.65 2.35 2.02
N SER A 2 5.45 1.99 2.54
CA SER A 2 4.30 1.66 1.68
C SER A 2 3.16 2.62 1.99
N VAL A 3 2.54 3.20 0.95
CA VAL A 3 1.42 4.14 1.05
C VAL A 3 0.21 3.51 0.39
N SER A 4 -0.85 3.30 1.16
CA SER A 4 -2.08 2.65 0.72
C SER A 4 -3.32 3.51 1.01
N ALA A 5 -4.40 3.25 0.30
CA ALA A 5 -5.66 3.93 0.50
C ALA A 5 -6.36 3.42 1.77
N HIS A 6 -6.49 2.10 1.92
CA HIS A 6 -7.25 1.48 3.02
C HIS A 6 -6.38 0.55 3.87
N PRO A 7 -6.81 0.28 5.12
CA PRO A 7 -6.26 -0.83 5.89
C PRO A 7 -6.46 -2.14 5.11
N ASP A 8 -5.42 -2.97 4.96
CA ASP A 8 -5.29 -4.22 4.20
C ASP A 8 -4.61 -4.09 2.81
N ASP A 9 -4.64 -2.96 2.13
CA ASP A 9 -4.08 -2.82 0.78
C ASP A 9 -2.59 -3.16 0.71
N SER A 10 -1.78 -2.61 1.63
CA SER A 10 -0.32 -2.86 1.63
C SER A 10 -0.01 -4.34 1.80
N GLU A 11 -0.74 -5.02 2.68
CA GLU A 11 -0.60 -6.46 2.89
C GLU A 11 -1.09 -7.25 1.69
N PHE A 12 -2.18 -6.80 1.05
CA PHE A 12 -2.76 -7.47 -0.10
C PHE A 12 -1.86 -7.40 -1.34
N TYR A 13 -1.34 -6.22 -1.65
CA TYR A 13 -0.57 -6.01 -2.88
C TYR A 13 0.93 -6.26 -2.71
N ALA A 14 1.49 -6.02 -1.53
CA ALA A 14 2.93 -6.01 -1.29
C ALA A 14 3.39 -6.73 -0.01
N GLY A 15 2.49 -7.43 0.69
CA GLY A 15 2.77 -8.00 2.03
C GLY A 15 3.96 -8.95 2.06
N GLY A 16 4.15 -9.78 1.05
CA GLY A 16 5.30 -10.69 0.94
C GLY A 16 6.62 -9.94 0.73
N THR A 17 6.61 -8.94 -0.13
CA THR A 17 7.76 -8.05 -0.38
C THR A 17 8.13 -7.26 0.89
N LEU A 18 7.13 -6.70 1.58
CA LEU A 18 7.34 -5.94 2.81
C LEU A 18 7.87 -6.83 3.95
N ALA A 19 7.34 -8.05 4.09
CA ALA A 19 7.85 -9.05 5.03
C ALA A 19 9.32 -9.40 4.75
N ALA A 20 9.67 -9.60 3.48
CA ALA A 20 11.04 -9.88 3.07
C ALA A 20 12.00 -8.71 3.36
N PHE A 21 11.54 -7.47 3.18
CA PHE A 21 12.33 -6.29 3.56
C PHE A 21 12.52 -6.21 5.08
N ALA A 22 11.48 -6.41 5.87
CA ALA A 22 11.56 -6.40 7.33
C ALA A 22 12.49 -7.51 7.85
N ALA A 23 12.39 -8.73 7.32
CA ALA A 23 13.24 -9.86 7.68
C ALA A 23 14.72 -9.62 7.38
N ARG A 24 15.04 -8.78 6.37
CA ARG A 24 16.40 -8.36 6.03
C ARG A 24 16.89 -7.14 6.80
N GLY A 25 16.12 -6.68 7.80
CA GLY A 25 16.50 -5.56 8.67
C GLY A 25 16.17 -4.17 8.12
N ALA A 26 15.38 -4.06 7.05
CA ALA A 26 14.93 -2.77 6.58
C ALA A 26 13.90 -2.14 7.52
N GLU A 27 14.01 -0.84 7.77
CA GLU A 27 12.95 -0.09 8.45
C GLU A 27 11.78 0.11 7.48
N VAL A 28 10.68 -0.60 7.75
CA VAL A 28 9.46 -0.49 6.96
C VAL A 28 8.45 0.38 7.69
N THR A 29 7.86 1.33 6.97
CA THR A 29 6.78 2.21 7.46
C THR A 29 5.57 2.03 6.57
N LEU A 30 4.40 1.79 7.16
CA LEU A 30 3.11 1.82 6.49
C LEU A 30 2.43 3.17 6.70
N VAL A 31 1.83 3.71 5.64
CA VAL A 31 0.97 4.89 5.66
C VAL A 31 -0.36 4.49 5.04
N VAL A 32 -1.42 4.54 5.84
CA VAL A 32 -2.79 4.26 5.41
C VAL A 32 -3.54 5.59 5.34
N CYS A 33 -4.07 5.93 4.16
CA CYS A 33 -4.67 7.24 3.94
C CYS A 33 -6.05 7.37 4.60
N THR A 34 -6.92 6.35 4.49
CA THR A 34 -8.29 6.43 5.01
C THR A 34 -8.45 5.68 6.34
N ASP A 35 -9.56 5.94 7.00
CA ASP A 35 -9.99 5.23 8.21
C ASP A 35 -10.57 3.83 7.93
N GLY A 36 -10.88 3.52 6.66
CA GLY A 36 -11.51 2.28 6.25
C GLY A 36 -12.93 2.08 6.79
N GLY A 37 -13.57 3.14 7.27
CA GLY A 37 -14.81 3.06 8.03
C GLY A 37 -16.04 2.60 7.24
N ARG A 38 -15.97 2.56 5.91
CA ARG A 38 -17.07 2.10 5.04
C ARG A 38 -16.86 0.68 4.51
N GLY A 39 -15.72 0.04 4.82
CA GLY A 39 -15.47 -1.34 4.45
C GLY A 39 -16.20 -2.35 5.35
N GLY A 40 -16.31 -3.60 4.88
CA GLY A 40 -16.93 -4.68 5.66
C GLY A 40 -18.46 -4.62 5.76
N ARG A 41 -19.03 -5.32 6.74
CA ARG A 41 -20.48 -5.38 6.96
C ARG A 41 -20.83 -5.27 8.45
N GLY A 42 -21.69 -4.30 8.77
CA GLY A 42 -22.55 -4.34 9.98
C GLY A 42 -21.85 -4.13 11.32
N LEU A 43 -20.66 -3.57 11.39
CA LEU A 43 -20.04 -3.20 12.64
C LEU A 43 -20.23 -1.70 12.91
N GLU A 44 -20.68 -1.41 14.13
CA GLU A 44 -20.60 -0.08 14.71
C GLU A 44 -19.10 0.25 14.91
N ASP A 45 -18.57 1.35 14.68
CA ASP A 45 -17.11 1.69 14.78
C ASP A 45 -16.20 0.81 13.91
N MET A 46 -16.54 0.65 12.62
CA MET A 46 -15.68 -0.08 11.66
C MET A 46 -14.26 0.52 11.57
N ALA A 47 -14.13 1.84 11.61
CA ALA A 47 -12.84 2.52 11.57
C ALA A 47 -11.92 2.10 12.73
N GLY A 48 -12.45 2.07 13.96
CA GLY A 48 -11.69 1.61 15.13
C GLY A 48 -11.33 0.13 15.08
N VAL A 49 -12.21 -0.70 14.53
CA VAL A 49 -11.93 -2.13 14.31
C VAL A 49 -10.79 -2.30 13.31
N ARG A 50 -10.89 -1.70 12.12
CA ARG A 50 -9.88 -1.81 11.07
C ARG A 50 -8.54 -1.20 11.46
N HIS A 51 -8.53 -0.15 12.27
CA HIS A 51 -7.29 0.40 12.82
C HIS A 51 -6.55 -0.65 13.67
N LYS A 52 -7.25 -1.38 14.55
CA LYS A 52 -6.65 -2.43 15.38
C LYS A 52 -6.19 -3.63 14.54
N GLU A 53 -6.97 -4.00 13.54
CA GLU A 53 -6.61 -5.06 12.59
C GLU A 53 -5.33 -4.70 11.84
N GLN A 54 -5.20 -3.46 11.36
CA GLN A 54 -4.01 -2.96 10.68
C GLN A 54 -2.75 -3.03 11.55
N GLN A 55 -2.86 -2.69 12.84
CA GLN A 55 -1.72 -2.79 13.76
C GLN A 55 -1.27 -4.24 13.95
N ARG A 56 -2.21 -5.19 14.09
CA ARG A 56 -1.90 -6.62 14.19
C ARG A 56 -1.30 -7.16 12.90
N ALA A 57 -1.87 -6.81 11.75
CA ALA A 57 -1.37 -7.19 10.43
C ALA A 57 0.08 -6.71 10.20
N ALA A 58 0.36 -5.45 10.51
CA ALA A 58 1.72 -4.90 10.43
C ALA A 58 2.70 -5.69 11.33
N SER A 59 2.30 -6.00 12.55
CA SER A 59 3.12 -6.79 13.49
C SER A 59 3.41 -8.20 12.96
N ALA A 60 2.44 -8.85 12.31
CA ALA A 60 2.59 -10.20 11.73
C ALA A 60 3.66 -10.26 10.62
N ILE A 61 3.94 -9.16 9.95
CA ILE A 61 5.01 -9.05 8.93
C ILE A 61 6.24 -8.26 9.42
N GLY A 62 6.37 -8.07 10.75
CA GLY A 62 7.56 -7.45 11.34
C GLY A 62 7.64 -5.93 11.19
N ILE A 63 6.52 -5.25 10.95
CA ILE A 63 6.46 -3.80 10.79
C ILE A 63 5.92 -3.16 12.07
N ALA A 64 6.72 -2.29 12.69
CA ALA A 64 6.35 -1.61 13.93
C ALA A 64 5.77 -0.21 13.74
N ARG A 65 5.86 0.35 12.53
CA ARG A 65 5.53 1.76 12.27
C ARG A 65 4.38 1.88 11.28
N VAL A 66 3.20 2.30 11.79
CA VAL A 66 1.99 2.51 11.01
C VAL A 66 1.45 3.91 11.27
N HIS A 67 1.28 4.69 10.21
CA HIS A 67 0.60 5.98 10.23
C HIS A 67 -0.76 5.86 9.57
N THR A 68 -1.83 6.28 10.25
CA THR A 68 -3.17 6.42 9.67
C THR A 68 -3.50 7.89 9.54
N LEU A 69 -3.80 8.37 8.32
CA LEU A 69 -4.08 9.77 8.07
C LEU A 69 -5.54 10.15 8.37
N GLY A 70 -6.44 9.16 8.45
CA GLY A 70 -7.82 9.34 8.92
C GLY A 70 -8.76 10.02 7.94
N TYR A 71 -8.46 10.02 6.63
CA TYR A 71 -9.43 10.47 5.63
C TYR A 71 -10.62 9.52 5.55
N LEU A 72 -11.77 10.02 5.11
CA LEU A 72 -12.98 9.20 4.97
C LEU A 72 -12.81 8.17 3.85
N ASP A 73 -13.09 6.90 4.16
CA ASP A 73 -13.15 5.80 3.21
C ASP A 73 -14.19 6.08 2.11
N GLY A 74 -13.81 5.95 0.85
CA GLY A 74 -14.65 6.17 -0.33
C GLY A 74 -14.72 7.62 -0.81
N ASP A 75 -14.18 8.57 -0.05
CA ASP A 75 -14.18 10.00 -0.39
C ASP A 75 -12.77 10.60 -0.50
N LEU A 76 -11.74 9.75 -0.62
CA LEU A 76 -10.37 10.23 -0.73
C LEU A 76 -10.16 11.00 -2.04
N ALA A 77 -9.68 12.23 -1.91
CA ALA A 77 -9.27 13.06 -3.04
C ALA A 77 -7.76 13.34 -2.99
N PRO A 78 -7.08 13.52 -4.15
CA PRO A 78 -5.67 13.89 -4.18
C PRO A 78 -5.48 15.38 -3.83
N SER A 79 -5.91 15.75 -2.63
CA SER A 79 -5.92 17.13 -2.12
C SER A 79 -4.52 17.63 -1.76
N ASP A 80 -4.41 18.93 -1.53
CA ASP A 80 -3.17 19.55 -1.07
C ASP A 80 -2.81 19.07 0.33
N GLU A 81 -3.79 18.87 1.21
CA GLU A 81 -3.60 18.38 2.59
C GLU A 81 -3.05 16.95 2.61
N LEU A 82 -3.61 16.05 1.79
CA LEU A 82 -3.11 14.68 1.67
C LEU A 82 -1.68 14.65 1.13
N ARG A 83 -1.43 15.42 0.07
CA ARG A 83 -0.09 15.56 -0.50
C ARG A 83 0.92 16.07 0.53
N ASP A 84 0.55 17.11 1.28
CA ASP A 84 1.45 17.75 2.25
C ASP A 84 1.75 16.82 3.43
N SER A 85 0.77 16.03 3.89
CA SER A 85 1.01 14.95 4.88
C SER A 85 2.00 13.90 4.35
N LEU A 86 1.90 13.53 3.07
CA LEU A 86 2.83 12.58 2.45
C LEU A 86 4.24 13.17 2.30
N ILE A 87 4.37 14.47 1.96
CA ILE A 87 5.68 15.15 1.90
C ILE A 87 6.36 15.10 3.26
N GLU A 88 5.62 15.41 4.32
CA GLU A 88 6.14 15.37 5.69
C GLU A 88 6.68 13.99 6.04
N LEU A 89 5.90 12.93 5.84
CA LEU A 89 6.30 11.56 6.12
C LEU A 89 7.48 11.09 5.26
N ILE A 90 7.52 11.46 3.97
CA ILE A 90 8.65 11.13 3.08
C ILE A 90 9.94 11.77 3.59
N ARG A 91 9.91 13.04 3.96
CA ARG A 91 11.10 13.75 4.47
C ARG A 91 11.53 13.25 5.84
N GLN A 92 10.57 12.95 6.72
CA GLN A 92 10.83 12.44 8.06
C GLN A 92 11.48 11.04 8.03
N HIS A 93 10.93 10.13 7.22
CA HIS A 93 11.37 8.73 7.18
C HIS A 93 12.42 8.42 6.12
N ARG A 94 12.66 9.31 5.18
CA ARG A 94 13.68 9.21 4.13
C ARG A 94 13.74 7.83 3.44
N PRO A 95 12.60 7.31 2.94
CA PRO A 95 12.58 5.97 2.34
C PRO A 95 13.39 5.93 1.04
N GLU A 96 14.20 4.89 0.87
CA GLU A 96 14.88 4.64 -0.41
C GLU A 96 13.91 4.12 -1.47
N ILE A 97 12.96 3.26 -1.04
CA ILE A 97 11.93 2.69 -1.89
C ILE A 97 10.56 3.07 -1.33
N ILE A 98 9.68 3.57 -2.19
CA ILE A 98 8.29 3.82 -1.83
C ILE A 98 7.39 2.92 -2.68
N LEU A 99 6.49 2.19 -2.03
CA LEU A 99 5.44 1.41 -2.67
C LEU A 99 4.12 2.18 -2.56
N GLY A 100 3.26 2.09 -3.58
CA GLY A 100 1.95 2.73 -3.55
C GLY A 100 1.04 2.30 -4.68
N HIS A 101 -0.21 2.74 -4.67
CA HIS A 101 -1.16 2.44 -5.73
C HIS A 101 -0.75 3.06 -7.08
N HIS A 102 -1.00 2.33 -8.15
CA HIS A 102 -0.87 2.87 -9.50
C HIS A 102 -2.01 3.88 -9.77
N PRO A 103 -1.71 5.16 -10.08
CA PRO A 103 -2.72 6.23 -10.11
C PRO A 103 -3.71 6.14 -11.29
N ALA A 104 -3.36 5.40 -12.33
CA ALA A 104 -4.16 5.30 -13.56
C ALA A 104 -4.88 3.95 -13.71
N THR A 105 -4.98 3.15 -12.67
CA THR A 105 -5.69 1.87 -12.71
C THR A 105 -7.19 2.07 -12.52
N PHE A 106 -7.94 2.13 -13.61
CA PHE A 106 -9.40 2.21 -13.58
C PHE A 106 -10.06 0.84 -13.52
N TYR A 107 -9.37 -0.19 -13.98
CA TYR A 107 -9.79 -1.59 -13.90
C TYR A 107 -8.58 -2.51 -14.04
N VAL A 108 -8.73 -3.75 -13.58
CA VAL A 108 -7.75 -4.83 -13.77
C VAL A 108 -8.47 -6.04 -14.37
N ARG A 109 -7.83 -6.72 -15.32
CA ARG A 109 -8.34 -7.94 -15.92
C ARG A 109 -7.75 -9.18 -15.25
N TYR A 110 -8.61 -10.04 -14.77
CA TYR A 110 -8.25 -11.35 -14.22
C TYR A 110 -8.88 -12.43 -15.11
N GLY A 111 -8.21 -12.80 -16.19
CA GLY A 111 -8.76 -13.68 -17.21
C GLY A 111 -10.01 -13.07 -17.87
N ASN A 112 -11.17 -13.72 -17.73
CA ASN A 112 -12.46 -13.24 -18.31
C ASN A 112 -13.21 -12.25 -17.41
N ARG A 113 -12.64 -11.89 -16.25
CA ARG A 113 -13.29 -10.97 -15.30
C ARG A 113 -12.58 -9.63 -15.29
N VAL A 114 -13.37 -8.57 -15.18
CA VAL A 114 -12.87 -7.20 -14.95
C VAL A 114 -13.26 -6.77 -13.56
N GLN A 115 -12.30 -6.27 -12.81
CA GLN A 115 -12.51 -5.61 -11.53
C GLN A 115 -12.26 -4.12 -11.73
N LEU A 116 -13.22 -3.29 -11.32
CA LEU A 116 -13.02 -1.84 -11.32
C LEU A 116 -12.07 -1.45 -10.19
N GLY A 117 -11.12 -0.57 -10.52
CA GLY A 117 -10.21 0.01 -9.53
C GLY A 117 -10.93 1.00 -8.62
N HIS A 118 -10.58 0.99 -7.34
CA HIS A 118 -11.18 1.89 -6.36
C HIS A 118 -10.76 3.34 -6.62
N SER A 119 -11.67 4.31 -6.45
CA SER A 119 -11.36 5.73 -6.60
C SER A 119 -10.24 6.19 -5.66
N ASP A 120 -10.30 5.73 -4.41
CA ASP A 120 -9.33 6.07 -3.38
C ASP A 120 -7.92 5.54 -3.68
N HIS A 121 -7.80 4.37 -4.34
CA HIS A 121 -6.51 3.85 -4.80
C HIS A 121 -5.85 4.83 -5.77
N ARG A 122 -6.61 5.32 -6.77
CA ARG A 122 -6.10 6.30 -7.73
C ARG A 122 -5.78 7.63 -7.06
N ALA A 123 -6.61 8.06 -6.10
CA ALA A 123 -6.38 9.29 -5.35
C ALA A 123 -5.09 9.21 -4.51
N ALA A 124 -4.90 8.12 -3.76
CA ALA A 124 -3.69 7.87 -2.98
C ALA A 124 -2.43 7.82 -3.87
N GLY A 125 -2.50 7.08 -4.98
CA GLY A 125 -1.38 7.00 -5.94
C GLY A 125 -1.05 8.34 -6.58
N THR A 126 -2.07 9.13 -6.96
CA THR A 126 -1.89 10.47 -7.52
C THR A 126 -1.26 11.42 -6.49
N ALA A 127 -1.78 11.44 -5.26
CA ALA A 127 -1.24 12.28 -4.19
C ALA A 127 0.21 11.91 -3.87
N LEU A 128 0.52 10.60 -3.85
CA LEU A 128 1.87 10.09 -3.60
C LEU A 128 2.87 10.57 -4.66
N LEU A 129 2.57 10.39 -5.94
CA LEU A 129 3.47 10.83 -7.00
C LEU A 129 3.65 12.36 -7.00
N ASN A 130 2.58 13.12 -6.76
CA ASN A 130 2.64 14.57 -6.62
C ASN A 130 3.42 15.02 -5.36
N ALA A 131 3.43 14.24 -4.30
CA ALA A 131 4.26 14.48 -3.12
C ALA A 131 5.74 14.23 -3.41
N ILE A 132 6.07 13.13 -4.09
CA ILE A 132 7.45 12.79 -4.42
C ILE A 132 8.05 13.86 -5.36
N TYR A 133 7.39 14.14 -6.48
CA TYR A 133 7.89 15.10 -7.47
C TYR A 133 6.82 16.17 -7.80
N PRO A 134 7.22 17.46 -7.80
CA PRO A 134 8.58 17.99 -7.54
C PRO A 134 8.87 18.29 -6.05
N ARG A 135 7.98 17.91 -5.11
CA ARG A 135 7.89 18.58 -3.80
C ARG A 135 8.84 18.02 -2.73
N ALA A 136 8.74 16.74 -2.39
CA ALA A 136 9.53 16.17 -1.29
C ALA A 136 11.05 16.29 -1.53
N GLY A 137 11.47 16.16 -2.80
CA GLY A 137 12.87 16.23 -3.20
C GLY A 137 13.44 17.63 -3.43
N SER A 138 12.64 18.69 -3.33
CA SER A 138 13.09 20.03 -3.63
C SER A 138 12.97 20.98 -2.42
N PRO A 139 14.01 21.78 -2.11
CA PRO A 139 13.94 22.77 -1.04
C PRO A 139 13.01 23.95 -1.36
N ASN A 140 12.67 24.15 -2.65
CA ASN A 140 11.84 25.25 -3.10
C ASN A 140 10.34 25.00 -2.91
N PHE A 141 9.95 23.75 -2.66
CA PHE A 141 8.57 23.39 -2.39
C PHE A 141 8.41 22.96 -0.93
N SER A 142 7.32 23.40 -0.32
CA SER A 142 6.99 23.07 1.09
C SER A 142 8.20 23.28 2.04
N PRO A 143 8.79 24.50 2.08
CA PRO A 143 9.99 24.75 2.88
C PRO A 143 9.74 24.52 4.37
N GLY A 144 10.65 23.79 5.02
CA GLY A 144 10.56 23.47 6.46
C GLY A 144 9.57 22.39 6.85
N GLN A 145 8.73 21.89 5.93
CA GLN A 145 7.78 20.82 6.22
C GLN A 145 8.49 19.47 6.25
N GLY A 146 8.37 18.74 7.35
CA GLY A 146 8.90 17.37 7.51
C GLY A 146 10.43 17.22 7.52
N GLY A 147 11.18 18.32 7.51
CA GLY A 147 12.64 18.31 7.51
C GLY A 147 13.27 18.59 6.13
N ASP A 148 14.51 18.13 5.96
CA ASP A 148 15.27 18.34 4.73
C ASP A 148 14.66 17.62 3.53
N PRO A 149 14.81 18.18 2.31
CA PRO A 149 14.35 17.53 1.09
C PRO A 149 14.86 16.10 0.95
N TRP A 150 13.96 15.22 0.56
CA TRP A 150 14.29 13.82 0.31
C TRP A 150 13.64 13.32 -0.99
N TYR A 151 14.43 12.60 -1.79
CA TYR A 151 13.96 11.99 -3.03
C TYR A 151 14.25 10.47 -2.99
N PRO A 152 13.26 9.61 -3.12
CA PRO A 152 13.47 8.18 -3.11
C PRO A 152 14.29 7.73 -4.34
N ARG A 153 14.94 6.58 -4.24
CA ARG A 153 15.64 5.97 -5.38
C ARG A 153 14.66 5.31 -6.33
N GLU A 154 13.63 4.68 -5.78
CA GLU A 154 12.66 3.92 -6.55
C GLU A 154 11.24 4.14 -6.03
N VAL A 155 10.28 4.05 -6.96
CA VAL A 155 8.86 3.95 -6.64
C VAL A 155 8.31 2.69 -7.31
N TRP A 156 7.64 1.85 -6.54
CA TRP A 156 7.02 0.62 -7.03
C TRP A 156 5.51 0.76 -6.90
N LEU A 157 4.81 0.75 -8.03
CA LEU A 157 3.37 0.94 -8.07
C LEU A 157 2.67 -0.41 -8.20
N PHE A 158 1.90 -0.76 -7.19
CA PHE A 158 1.06 -1.96 -7.17
C PHE A 158 -0.37 -1.65 -7.66
N ASP A 159 -1.26 -2.66 -7.67
CA ASP A 159 -2.62 -2.54 -8.21
C ASP A 159 -2.60 -2.08 -9.68
N CYS A 160 -1.73 -2.70 -10.46
CA CYS A 160 -1.53 -2.38 -11.88
C CYS A 160 -1.94 -3.55 -12.78
N GLU A 161 -2.41 -3.27 -14.00
CA GLU A 161 -2.83 -4.29 -14.96
C GLU A 161 -1.65 -5.04 -15.57
N GLU A 162 -0.56 -4.33 -15.87
CA GLU A 162 0.62 -4.85 -16.55
C GLU A 162 1.90 -4.54 -15.74
N PRO A 163 2.25 -5.36 -14.75
CA PRO A 163 3.49 -5.18 -14.00
C PRO A 163 4.72 -5.48 -14.86
N ASP A 164 5.71 -4.60 -14.79
CA ASP A 164 7.03 -4.78 -15.42
C ASP A 164 8.09 -5.33 -14.45
N HIS A 165 7.77 -5.34 -13.16
CA HIS A 165 8.62 -5.85 -12.10
C HIS A 165 7.87 -6.85 -11.24
N ARG A 166 8.41 -8.07 -11.14
CA ARG A 166 7.83 -9.15 -10.34
C ARG A 166 8.81 -9.56 -9.25
N VAL A 167 8.31 -9.69 -8.04
CA VAL A 167 9.10 -10.11 -6.88
C VAL A 167 8.59 -11.47 -6.41
N SER A 168 9.44 -12.51 -6.46
CA SER A 168 9.14 -13.79 -5.81
C SER A 168 9.04 -13.56 -4.32
N ILE A 169 7.96 -14.05 -3.71
CA ILE A 169 7.64 -13.86 -2.30
C ILE A 169 7.57 -15.16 -1.51
N GLY A 170 8.17 -16.25 -2.02
CA GLY A 170 8.10 -17.56 -1.37
C GLY A 170 8.39 -17.51 0.12
N GLU A 171 9.48 -16.84 0.53
CA GLU A 171 9.85 -16.69 1.95
C GLU A 171 8.87 -15.80 2.74
N GLY A 172 8.25 -14.80 2.11
CA GLY A 172 7.31 -13.85 2.75
C GLY A 172 5.85 -14.22 2.60
N PHE A 173 5.52 -15.28 1.85
CA PHE A 173 4.15 -15.59 1.46
C PHE A 173 3.26 -15.97 2.63
N GLU A 174 3.73 -16.84 3.52
CA GLU A 174 2.96 -17.23 4.71
C GLU A 174 2.78 -16.05 5.68
N SER A 175 3.80 -15.19 5.82
CA SER A 175 3.69 -13.94 6.60
C SER A 175 2.63 -12.99 6.02
N LYS A 176 2.61 -12.82 4.69
CA LYS A 176 1.55 -12.08 3.99
C LYS A 176 0.15 -12.63 4.30
N LEU A 177 -0.01 -13.94 4.24
CA LEU A 177 -1.31 -14.57 4.50
C LEU A 177 -1.73 -14.45 5.97
N ALA A 178 -0.78 -14.55 6.90
CA ALA A 178 -1.02 -14.33 8.32
C ALA A 178 -1.46 -12.87 8.58
N ALA A 179 -0.77 -11.88 7.97
CA ALA A 179 -1.16 -10.48 8.08
C ALA A 179 -2.56 -10.22 7.52
N LEU A 180 -2.87 -10.76 6.35
CA LEU A 180 -4.22 -10.64 5.76
C LEU A 180 -5.31 -11.32 6.60
N ALA A 181 -4.98 -12.37 7.35
CA ALA A 181 -5.92 -13.03 8.25
C ALA A 181 -6.32 -12.14 9.44
N GLU A 182 -5.46 -11.20 9.85
CA GLU A 182 -5.75 -10.24 10.93
C GLU A 182 -6.84 -9.23 10.56
N HIS A 183 -7.11 -9.02 9.27
CA HIS A 183 -8.22 -8.19 8.78
C HIS A 183 -9.54 -8.98 8.79
N GLU A 184 -9.95 -9.42 9.96
CA GLU A 184 -11.12 -10.30 10.17
C GLU A 184 -12.40 -9.68 9.64
N SER A 185 -12.60 -8.36 9.83
CA SER A 185 -13.77 -7.63 9.35
C SER A 185 -13.93 -7.67 7.83
N GLN A 186 -12.85 -7.93 7.08
CA GLN A 186 -12.80 -7.95 5.62
C GLN A 186 -12.84 -9.37 5.03
N GLN A 187 -12.77 -10.43 5.84
CA GLN A 187 -12.75 -11.81 5.33
C GLN A 187 -14.04 -12.25 4.64
N GLY A 188 -15.16 -11.61 4.95
CA GLY A 188 -16.45 -11.85 4.30
C GLY A 188 -16.62 -11.15 2.94
N VAL A 189 -15.71 -10.28 2.55
CA VAL A 189 -15.74 -9.50 1.32
C VAL A 189 -15.03 -10.27 0.20
N ALA A 190 -15.60 -10.29 -1.01
CA ALA A 190 -15.00 -10.91 -2.21
C ALA A 190 -14.52 -12.37 -2.05
N GLY A 191 -15.07 -13.11 -1.08
CA GLY A 191 -14.69 -14.50 -0.81
C GLY A 191 -13.43 -14.67 0.05
N GLY A 192 -13.02 -13.60 0.73
CA GLY A 192 -11.92 -13.54 1.69
C GLY A 192 -10.62 -13.04 1.08
N LEU A 193 -9.98 -12.11 1.79
CA LEU A 193 -8.71 -11.49 1.37
C LEU A 193 -7.61 -12.52 1.13
N THR A 194 -7.45 -13.46 2.04
CA THR A 194 -6.42 -14.52 1.96
C THR A 194 -6.56 -15.36 0.71
N LYS A 195 -7.79 -15.76 0.35
CA LYS A 195 -8.05 -16.54 -0.85
C LYS A 195 -7.82 -15.74 -2.14
N ALA A 196 -8.19 -14.46 -2.13
CA ALA A 196 -7.94 -13.55 -3.25
C ALA A 196 -6.43 -13.34 -3.43
N ALA A 197 -5.67 -13.11 -2.35
CA ALA A 197 -4.22 -12.93 -2.38
C ALA A 197 -3.49 -14.16 -2.94
N ARG A 198 -3.89 -15.38 -2.56
CA ARG A 198 -3.32 -16.62 -3.13
C ARG A 198 -3.50 -16.67 -4.66
N ARG A 199 -4.68 -16.28 -5.16
CA ARG A 199 -4.95 -16.26 -6.62
C ARG A 199 -4.10 -15.22 -7.34
N VAL A 200 -3.99 -14.01 -6.79
CA VAL A 200 -3.21 -12.93 -7.39
C VAL A 200 -1.72 -13.29 -7.39
N ALA A 201 -1.20 -13.83 -6.28
CA ALA A 201 0.19 -14.25 -6.20
C ALA A 201 0.54 -15.37 -7.19
N ALA A 202 -0.40 -16.28 -7.46
CA ALA A 202 -0.22 -17.32 -8.48
C ALA A 202 -0.27 -16.76 -9.93
N LEU A 203 -1.04 -15.70 -10.19
CA LEU A 203 -1.08 -15.05 -11.51
C LEU A 203 0.24 -14.35 -11.87
N TYR A 204 0.91 -13.76 -10.89
CA TYR A 204 2.20 -13.11 -11.09
C TYR A 204 3.37 -14.08 -10.93
N GLY A 205 3.12 -15.25 -10.33
CA GLY A 205 4.10 -16.29 -10.09
C GLY A 205 4.55 -17.03 -11.34
N LYS A 206 5.67 -17.75 -11.20
CA LYS A 206 6.21 -18.64 -12.20
C LYS A 206 6.72 -19.92 -11.52
N ASP A 207 6.54 -21.06 -12.18
CA ASP A 207 7.05 -22.35 -11.69
C ASP A 207 6.54 -22.67 -10.25
N ASP A 208 5.25 -22.42 -9.97
CA ASP A 208 4.58 -22.57 -8.68
C ASP A 208 5.10 -21.65 -7.55
N GLU A 209 6.03 -20.73 -7.83
CA GLU A 209 6.46 -19.71 -6.86
C GLU A 209 5.51 -18.52 -6.86
N PRO A 210 4.94 -18.15 -5.69
CA PRO A 210 4.10 -16.97 -5.58
C PRO A 210 4.90 -15.69 -5.78
N ALA A 211 4.30 -14.70 -6.46
CA ALA A 211 4.95 -13.41 -6.71
C ALA A 211 3.98 -12.24 -6.53
N GLU A 212 4.55 -11.07 -6.34
CA GLU A 212 3.88 -9.78 -6.36
C GLU A 212 4.33 -8.98 -7.59
N GLY A 213 3.41 -8.18 -8.15
CA GLY A 213 3.65 -7.44 -9.38
C GLY A 213 3.59 -5.93 -9.18
N PHE A 214 4.54 -5.22 -9.76
CA PHE A 214 4.69 -3.78 -9.65
C PHE A 214 5.05 -3.15 -11.00
N VAL A 215 4.68 -1.88 -11.18
CA VAL A 215 5.36 -1.00 -12.14
C VAL A 215 6.50 -0.33 -11.39
N ARG A 216 7.74 -0.58 -11.81
CA ARG A 216 8.94 -0.09 -11.12
C ARG A 216 9.50 1.15 -11.80
N LEU A 217 9.54 2.25 -11.07
CA LEU A 217 10.14 3.50 -11.50
C LEU A 217 11.49 3.67 -10.79
N VAL A 218 12.58 3.65 -11.55
CA VAL A 218 13.94 3.94 -11.05
C VAL A 218 14.20 5.42 -11.27
N LEU A 219 14.37 6.17 -10.20
CA LEU A 219 14.45 7.62 -10.23
C LEU A 219 15.90 8.14 -10.17
N ARG A 220 16.83 7.34 -9.65
CA ARG A 220 18.29 7.60 -9.58
C ARG A 220 19.10 6.31 -9.42
#